data_e1ec49b959e1d4a628f610dc8663c324
#
_entry.id   e1ec49b959e1d4a628f610dc8663c324
#
_cell.length_a   1.000
_cell.length_b   1.000
_cell.length_c   1.000
_cell.angle_alpha   90.00
_cell.angle_beta   90.00
_cell.angle_gamma   90.00
#
_symmetry.space_group_name_H-M   'P 1'
#
loop_
_entity.id
_entity.type
_entity.pdbx_description
1 polymer ?
#
loop_
_entity_poly.entity_id
_entity_poly.type
_entity_poly.pdbx_seq_one_letter_code
_entity_poly.pdbx_strand_id
1 'polypeptide(L)'
;VLPNNKNIIMASEQAQKLADRKVIVLPTRTVPQGMTAMLNFDPELKPEENAVGMMQAADHVSTGLITYAARDSEFDGKPIKKGEIMALENGKIVATGTDLVKTTYRLARAMKKKDTQFITVISGCDVSDEDAEKTTDLVRAKCGGSVEVSHISGGQPVYYYMISVE
;
A
#
# COMPACT_ATOMS: atom_id res chain seq x y z
N VAL A 1 -17.09 5.09 -4.48
CA VAL A 1 -16.60 4.64 -3.16
C VAL A 1 -15.38 3.76 -3.35
N LEU A 2 -14.31 4.05 -2.61
CA LEU A 2 -13.04 3.33 -2.62
C LEU A 2 -12.86 2.65 -1.25
N PRO A 3 -13.19 1.36 -1.08
CA PRO A 3 -13.09 0.67 0.21
C PRO A 3 -11.66 0.59 0.76
N ASN A 4 -10.66 0.48 -0.12
CA ASN A 4 -9.24 0.38 0.23
C ASN A 4 -8.89 -0.77 1.20
N ASN A 5 -9.80 -1.72 1.32
CA ASN A 5 -9.66 -2.88 2.18
C ASN A 5 -10.55 -4.01 1.66
N LYS A 6 -9.95 -5.17 1.40
CA LYS A 6 -10.67 -6.34 0.86
C LYS A 6 -11.87 -6.77 1.72
N ASN A 7 -11.79 -6.57 3.04
CA ASN A 7 -12.85 -6.98 3.98
C ASN A 7 -14.05 -6.00 3.97
N ILE A 8 -13.86 -4.78 3.45
CA ILE A 8 -14.88 -3.73 3.39
C ILE A 8 -15.62 -3.73 2.04
N ILE A 9 -15.04 -4.33 0.99
CA ILE A 9 -15.63 -4.33 -0.36
C ILE A 9 -17.07 -4.85 -0.33
N MET A 10 -17.28 -6.03 0.26
CA MET A 10 -18.61 -6.65 0.33
C MET A 10 -19.62 -5.77 1.08
N ALA A 11 -19.21 -5.16 2.19
CA ALA A 11 -20.06 -4.24 2.96
C ALA A 11 -20.43 -3.00 2.13
N SER A 12 -19.46 -2.45 1.37
CA SER A 12 -19.69 -1.31 0.47
C SER A 12 -20.68 -1.65 -0.64
N GLU A 13 -20.55 -2.84 -1.25
CA GLU A 13 -21.47 -3.34 -2.28
C GLU A 13 -22.89 -3.58 -1.74
N GLN A 14 -23.02 -4.01 -0.48
CA GLN A 14 -24.30 -4.14 0.19
C GLN A 14 -24.92 -2.75 0.45
N ALA A 15 -24.14 -1.82 0.98
CA ALA A 15 -24.58 -0.45 1.23
C ALA A 15 -24.99 0.27 -0.06
N GLN A 16 -24.30 0.02 -1.18
CA GLN A 16 -24.65 0.55 -2.50
C GLN A 16 -26.09 0.25 -2.88
N LYS A 17 -26.59 -0.96 -2.58
CA LYS A 17 -27.96 -1.39 -2.90
C LYS A 17 -29.03 -0.67 -2.09
N LEU A 18 -28.66 -0.13 -0.94
CA LEU A 18 -29.55 0.58 -0.02
C LEU A 18 -29.50 2.10 -0.20
N ALA A 19 -28.60 2.59 -1.04
CA ALA A 19 -28.40 4.02 -1.25
C ALA A 19 -29.58 4.62 -2.05
N ASP A 20 -29.99 5.81 -1.66
CA ASP A 20 -31.01 6.64 -2.35
C ASP A 20 -30.44 7.37 -3.58
N ARG A 21 -29.15 7.22 -3.83
CA ARG A 21 -28.40 7.83 -4.93
C ARG A 21 -27.59 6.80 -5.69
N LYS A 22 -27.22 7.13 -6.91
CA LYS A 22 -26.29 6.30 -7.67
C LYS A 22 -24.93 6.26 -6.98
N VAL A 23 -24.53 5.08 -6.53
CA VAL A 23 -23.22 4.81 -5.93
C VAL A 23 -22.50 3.81 -6.82
N ILE A 24 -21.21 4.02 -7.06
CA ILE A 24 -20.32 3.08 -7.73
C ILE A 24 -19.24 2.68 -6.73
N VAL A 25 -19.10 1.40 -6.45
CA VAL A 25 -18.04 0.85 -5.62
C VAL A 25 -16.90 0.39 -6.54
N LEU A 26 -15.72 0.97 -6.36
CA LEU A 26 -14.50 0.51 -7.02
C LEU A 26 -13.76 -0.40 -6.04
N PRO A 27 -13.58 -1.70 -6.31
CA PRO A 27 -13.13 -2.68 -5.33
C PRO A 27 -11.61 -2.58 -5.04
N THR A 28 -11.15 -1.39 -4.67
CA THR A 28 -9.78 -1.14 -4.22
C THR A 28 -9.52 -1.87 -2.91
N ARG A 29 -8.36 -2.51 -2.80
CA ARG A 29 -8.01 -3.39 -1.68
C ARG A 29 -7.03 -2.76 -0.71
N THR A 30 -6.38 -1.66 -1.11
CA THR A 30 -5.35 -0.97 -0.34
C THR A 30 -5.46 0.54 -0.51
N VAL A 31 -4.95 1.29 0.47
CA VAL A 31 -4.90 2.76 0.39
C VAL A 31 -4.12 3.25 -0.83
N PRO A 32 -2.93 2.71 -1.16
CA PRO A 32 -2.23 3.09 -2.39
C PRO A 32 -3.07 2.94 -3.65
N GLN A 33 -3.79 1.81 -3.81
CA GLN A 33 -4.72 1.64 -4.95
C GLN A 33 -5.79 2.74 -5.00
N GLY A 34 -6.36 3.09 -3.84
CA GLY A 34 -7.36 4.16 -3.76
C GLY A 34 -6.79 5.52 -4.11
N MET A 35 -5.56 5.81 -3.69
CA MET A 35 -4.87 7.07 -4.02
C MET A 35 -4.66 7.19 -5.53
N THR A 36 -4.10 6.16 -6.16
CA THR A 36 -3.87 6.17 -7.62
C THR A 36 -5.19 6.21 -8.40
N ALA A 37 -6.22 5.50 -7.93
CA ALA A 37 -7.55 5.63 -8.51
C ALA A 37 -8.06 7.08 -8.47
N MET A 38 -7.94 7.77 -7.32
CA MET A 38 -8.37 9.17 -7.19
C MET A 38 -7.59 10.14 -8.07
N LEU A 39 -6.31 9.92 -8.27
CA LEU A 39 -5.48 10.74 -9.17
C LEU A 39 -5.92 10.61 -10.64
N ASN A 40 -6.59 9.51 -10.98
CA ASN A 40 -7.11 9.26 -12.33
C ASN A 40 -8.61 9.63 -12.48
N PHE A 41 -9.19 10.33 -11.50
CA PHE A 41 -10.54 10.85 -11.61
C PHE A 41 -10.57 12.09 -12.50
N ASP A 42 -11.46 12.09 -13.50
CA ASP A 42 -11.70 13.23 -14.40
C ASP A 42 -13.16 13.70 -14.24
N PRO A 43 -13.39 14.93 -13.76
CA PRO A 43 -14.73 15.47 -13.58
C PRO A 43 -15.53 15.66 -14.88
N GLU A 44 -14.87 15.71 -16.03
CA GLU A 44 -15.51 15.85 -17.34
C GLU A 44 -16.05 14.52 -17.91
N LEU A 45 -15.60 13.39 -17.37
CA LEU A 45 -16.04 12.07 -17.80
C LEU A 45 -17.31 11.62 -17.05
N LYS A 46 -18.07 10.73 -17.67
CA LYS A 46 -19.20 10.07 -17.02
C LYS A 46 -18.72 9.18 -15.88
N PRO A 47 -19.57 8.95 -14.84
CA PRO A 47 -19.20 8.12 -13.71
C PRO A 47 -18.72 6.70 -14.08
N GLU A 48 -19.30 6.10 -15.12
CA GLU A 48 -18.92 4.77 -15.59
C GLU A 48 -17.56 4.76 -16.27
N GLU A 49 -17.25 5.78 -17.07
CA GLU A 49 -15.96 5.95 -17.74
C GLU A 49 -14.87 6.18 -16.68
N ASN A 50 -15.15 7.04 -15.69
CA ASN A 50 -14.28 7.22 -14.53
C ASN A 50 -14.04 5.91 -13.77
N ALA A 51 -15.09 5.14 -13.51
CA ALA A 51 -14.96 3.87 -12.80
C ALA A 51 -13.99 2.91 -13.49
N VAL A 52 -14.04 2.83 -14.82
CA VAL A 52 -13.13 2.00 -15.62
C VAL A 52 -11.70 2.53 -15.54
N GLY A 53 -11.48 3.82 -15.83
CA GLY A 53 -10.15 4.43 -15.81
C GLY A 53 -9.47 4.37 -14.44
N MET A 54 -10.23 4.69 -13.39
CA MET A 54 -9.76 4.64 -12.00
C MET A 54 -9.36 3.21 -11.58
N MET A 55 -10.15 2.19 -11.96
CA MET A 55 -9.80 0.79 -11.65
C MET A 55 -8.61 0.30 -12.44
N GLN A 56 -8.51 0.65 -13.72
CA GLN A 56 -7.33 0.31 -14.53
C GLN A 56 -6.05 0.88 -13.89
N ALA A 57 -6.08 2.13 -13.43
CA ALA A 57 -4.96 2.73 -12.74
C ALA A 57 -4.64 2.00 -11.42
N ALA A 58 -5.65 1.70 -10.60
CA ALA A 58 -5.48 0.98 -9.33
C ALA A 58 -4.90 -0.43 -9.51
N ASP A 59 -5.22 -1.13 -10.59
CA ASP A 59 -4.74 -2.49 -10.86
C ASP A 59 -3.24 -2.55 -11.18
N HIS A 60 -2.63 -1.44 -11.58
CA HIS A 60 -1.18 -1.34 -11.79
C HIS A 60 -0.40 -1.16 -10.48
N VAL A 61 -1.08 -0.83 -9.38
CA VAL A 61 -0.45 -0.59 -8.08
C VAL A 61 -0.16 -1.89 -7.35
N SER A 62 1.09 -2.16 -7.03
CA SER A 62 1.50 -3.14 -6.04
C SER A 62 1.68 -2.48 -4.69
N THR A 63 1.15 -3.09 -3.62
CA THR A 63 1.21 -2.54 -2.26
C THR A 63 2.07 -3.39 -1.35
N GLY A 64 3.10 -2.77 -0.78
CA GLY A 64 3.88 -3.30 0.33
C GLY A 64 3.38 -2.75 1.66
N LEU A 65 3.35 -3.60 2.69
CA LEU A 65 2.99 -3.21 4.04
C LEU A 65 4.08 -3.68 5.01
N ILE A 66 4.50 -2.79 5.89
CA ILE A 66 5.40 -3.11 7.00
C ILE A 66 4.64 -2.92 8.30
N THR A 67 4.53 -3.99 9.08
CA THR A 67 3.83 -4.03 10.35
C THR A 67 4.56 -4.94 11.34
N TYR A 68 3.95 -5.23 12.47
CA TYR A 68 4.46 -6.14 13.49
C TYR A 68 3.51 -7.32 13.71
N ALA A 69 4.08 -8.43 14.16
CA ALA A 69 3.29 -9.61 14.56
C ALA A 69 2.54 -9.30 15.87
N ALA A 70 1.22 -9.31 15.83
CA ALA A 70 0.38 -9.08 17.01
C ALA A 70 0.43 -10.27 18.01
N ARG A 71 0.82 -11.44 17.53
CA ARG A 71 0.96 -12.69 18.32
C ARG A 71 2.02 -13.59 17.68
N ASP A 72 2.47 -14.57 18.41
CA ASP A 72 3.33 -15.62 17.87
C ASP A 72 2.62 -16.35 16.74
N SER A 73 3.32 -16.63 15.66
CA SER A 73 2.84 -17.28 14.45
C SER A 73 3.97 -18.00 13.73
N GLU A 74 3.70 -18.50 12.54
CA GLU A 74 4.70 -19.18 11.70
C GLU A 74 4.59 -18.67 10.26
N PHE A 75 5.74 -18.53 9.61
CA PHE A 75 5.83 -18.23 8.19
C PHE A 75 6.96 -19.04 7.56
N ASP A 76 6.65 -19.80 6.52
CA ASP A 76 7.59 -20.65 5.78
C ASP A 76 8.39 -21.62 6.70
N GLY A 77 7.68 -22.26 7.64
CA GLY A 77 8.28 -23.18 8.61
C GLY A 77 9.15 -22.52 9.69
N LYS A 78 9.17 -21.19 9.77
CA LYS A 78 9.94 -20.44 10.77
C LYS A 78 8.98 -19.74 11.75
N PRO A 79 9.29 -19.80 13.05
CA PRO A 79 8.49 -19.08 14.04
C PRO A 79 8.66 -17.57 13.88
N ILE A 80 7.55 -16.85 13.94
CA ILE A 80 7.50 -15.39 14.07
C ILE A 80 7.07 -15.10 15.50
N LYS A 81 7.84 -14.31 16.22
CA LYS A 81 7.50 -13.89 17.57
C LYS A 81 6.68 -12.60 17.58
N LYS A 82 5.82 -12.45 18.58
CA LYS A 82 5.09 -11.22 18.83
C LYS A 82 6.06 -10.02 18.85
N GLY A 83 5.73 -8.98 18.09
CA GLY A 83 6.54 -7.78 17.95
C GLY A 83 7.58 -7.83 16.83
N GLU A 84 7.83 -8.99 16.22
CA GLU A 84 8.69 -9.06 15.02
C GLU A 84 8.10 -8.29 13.85
N ILE A 85 8.95 -7.66 13.07
CA ILE A 85 8.54 -6.91 11.88
C ILE A 85 8.18 -7.89 10.78
N MET A 86 7.03 -7.65 10.16
CA MET A 86 6.53 -8.40 9.01
C MET A 86 6.45 -7.51 7.79
N ALA A 87 6.94 -8.01 6.67
CA ALA A 87 6.78 -7.42 5.35
C ALA A 87 5.74 -8.21 4.56
N LEU A 88 4.71 -7.52 4.08
CA LEU A 88 3.66 -8.10 3.26
C LEU A 88 3.66 -7.46 1.88
N GLU A 89 3.48 -8.26 0.85
CA GLU A 89 3.21 -7.81 -0.51
C GLU A 89 1.80 -8.24 -0.93
N ASN A 90 0.97 -7.26 -1.31
CA ASN A 90 -0.42 -7.50 -1.71
C ASN A 90 -1.21 -8.38 -0.70
N GLY A 91 -0.92 -8.18 0.59
CA GLY A 91 -1.57 -8.86 1.72
C GLY A 91 -1.02 -10.24 2.07
N LYS A 92 0.08 -10.69 1.45
CA LYS A 92 0.78 -11.94 1.80
C LYS A 92 2.11 -11.62 2.47
N ILE A 93 2.44 -12.32 3.57
CA ILE A 93 3.75 -12.21 4.20
C ILE A 93 4.80 -12.70 3.20
N VAL A 94 5.86 -11.91 2.99
CA VAL A 94 6.97 -12.24 2.09
C VAL A 94 8.32 -12.24 2.82
N ALA A 95 8.41 -11.58 3.95
CA ALA A 95 9.59 -11.57 4.79
C ALA A 95 9.28 -11.18 6.23
N THR A 96 10.20 -11.51 7.13
CA THR A 96 10.22 -11.03 8.53
C THR A 96 11.59 -10.41 8.82
N GLY A 97 11.66 -9.59 9.85
CA GLY A 97 12.91 -8.93 10.24
C GLY A 97 12.85 -8.27 11.60
N THR A 98 14.00 -7.83 12.07
CA THR A 98 14.15 -7.09 13.33
C THR A 98 14.56 -5.63 13.14
N ASP A 99 14.98 -5.27 11.93
CA ASP A 99 15.41 -3.92 11.56
C ASP A 99 14.38 -3.31 10.60
N LEU A 100 13.69 -2.28 11.07
CA LEU A 100 12.58 -1.64 10.33
C LEU A 100 13.04 -1.07 8.99
N VAL A 101 14.11 -0.31 9.00
CA VAL A 101 14.65 0.36 7.80
C VAL A 101 15.08 -0.67 6.75
N LYS A 102 15.85 -1.68 7.19
CA LYS A 102 16.30 -2.75 6.27
C LYS A 102 15.17 -3.58 5.72
N THR A 103 14.19 -3.92 6.54
CA THR A 103 13.02 -4.72 6.10
C THR A 103 12.21 -3.94 5.08
N THR A 104 12.02 -2.63 5.30
CA THR A 104 11.26 -1.75 4.40
C THR A 104 11.93 -1.63 3.03
N TYR A 105 13.25 -1.30 2.98
CA TYR A 105 13.89 -1.17 1.66
C TYR A 105 14.01 -2.50 0.92
N ARG A 106 14.17 -3.62 1.64
CA ARG A 106 14.21 -4.95 1.01
C ARG A 106 12.87 -5.30 0.36
N LEU A 107 11.75 -4.96 1.03
CA LEU A 107 10.42 -5.11 0.45
C LEU A 107 10.27 -4.24 -0.80
N ALA A 108 10.54 -2.95 -0.72
CA ALA A 108 10.45 -2.04 -1.87
C ALA A 108 11.30 -2.53 -3.06
N ARG A 109 12.53 -2.99 -2.79
CA ARG A 109 13.41 -3.54 -3.81
C ARG A 109 12.89 -4.85 -4.43
N ALA A 110 12.29 -5.73 -3.62
CA ALA A 110 11.72 -6.98 -4.11
C ALA A 110 10.49 -6.76 -4.98
N MET A 111 9.68 -5.74 -4.64
CA MET A 111 8.48 -5.37 -5.40
C MET A 111 8.79 -4.63 -6.70
N LYS A 112 9.96 -3.97 -6.80
CA LYS A 112 10.36 -3.23 -7.99
C LYS A 112 10.49 -4.16 -9.20
N LYS A 113 9.81 -3.80 -10.29
CA LYS A 113 9.89 -4.46 -11.61
C LYS A 113 10.68 -3.59 -12.60
N LYS A 114 10.86 -4.10 -13.83
CA LYS A 114 11.58 -3.37 -14.89
C LYS A 114 10.82 -2.13 -15.37
N ASP A 115 9.51 -2.17 -15.32
CA ASP A 115 8.56 -1.14 -15.74
C ASP A 115 8.13 -0.21 -14.60
N THR A 116 8.61 -0.42 -13.39
CA THR A 116 8.34 0.46 -12.24
C THR A 116 8.88 1.86 -12.51
N GLN A 117 8.01 2.85 -12.40
CA GLN A 117 8.33 4.27 -12.56
C GLN A 117 8.31 5.03 -11.23
N PHE A 118 7.40 4.66 -10.32
CA PHE A 118 7.19 5.35 -9.06
C PHE A 118 7.22 4.39 -7.87
N ILE A 119 7.86 4.82 -6.78
CA ILE A 119 7.76 4.19 -5.47
C ILE A 119 7.41 5.29 -4.46
N THR A 120 6.26 5.16 -3.79
CA THR A 120 5.86 6.06 -2.71
C THR A 120 5.97 5.34 -1.37
N VAL A 121 6.73 5.91 -0.45
CA VAL A 121 6.87 5.44 0.93
C VAL A 121 5.95 6.27 1.82
N ILE A 122 4.97 5.65 2.45
CA ILE A 122 3.98 6.31 3.32
C ILE A 122 4.27 5.89 4.75
N SER A 123 4.75 6.81 5.60
CA SER A 123 5.08 6.54 7.00
C SER A 123 3.86 6.62 7.92
N GLY A 124 3.78 5.68 8.87
CA GLY A 124 2.75 5.64 9.90
C GLY A 124 3.06 6.50 11.13
N CYS A 125 2.09 6.61 12.04
CA CYS A 125 2.19 7.43 13.25
C CYS A 125 3.29 6.97 14.24
N ASP A 126 3.69 5.71 14.17
CA ASP A 126 4.73 5.13 15.05
C ASP A 126 6.15 5.23 14.44
N VAL A 127 6.31 6.01 13.39
CA VAL A 127 7.59 6.26 12.72
C VAL A 127 7.99 7.71 12.92
N SER A 128 9.20 7.96 13.42
CA SER A 128 9.74 9.32 13.51
C SER A 128 10.05 9.89 12.12
N ASP A 129 10.02 11.22 11.99
CA ASP A 129 10.38 11.88 10.73
C ASP A 129 11.80 11.53 10.30
N GLU A 130 12.74 11.42 11.26
CA GLU A 130 14.13 11.03 11.01
C GLU A 130 14.24 9.61 10.44
N ASP A 131 13.49 8.64 10.98
CA ASP A 131 13.48 7.27 10.47
C ASP A 131 12.74 7.16 9.12
N ALA A 132 11.71 7.97 8.92
CA ALA A 132 11.02 8.05 7.64
C ALA A 132 11.95 8.58 6.53
N GLU A 133 12.72 9.63 6.81
CA GLU A 133 13.70 10.19 5.89
C GLU A 133 14.82 9.19 5.58
N LYS A 134 15.44 8.61 6.61
CA LYS A 134 16.47 7.55 6.44
C LYS A 134 15.98 6.38 5.60
N THR A 135 14.75 5.93 5.86
CA THR A 135 14.15 4.81 5.10
C THR A 135 13.94 5.19 3.66
N THR A 136 13.38 6.37 3.40
CA THR A 136 13.11 6.87 2.05
C THR A 136 14.41 7.06 1.26
N ASP A 137 15.44 7.62 1.88
CA ASP A 137 16.74 7.80 1.26
C ASP A 137 17.41 6.46 0.92
N LEU A 138 17.27 5.46 1.79
CA LEU A 138 17.77 4.12 1.50
C LEU A 138 17.00 3.46 0.36
N VAL A 139 15.67 3.60 0.31
CA VAL A 139 14.85 3.14 -0.82
C VAL A 139 15.31 3.83 -2.10
N ARG A 140 15.47 5.16 -2.07
CA ARG A 140 15.96 5.95 -3.21
C ARG A 140 17.33 5.49 -3.69
N ALA A 141 18.27 5.27 -2.77
CA ALA A 141 19.62 4.82 -3.09
C ALA A 141 19.66 3.39 -3.69
N LYS A 142 18.74 2.51 -3.27
CA LYS A 142 18.73 1.09 -3.67
C LYS A 142 17.76 0.77 -4.81
N CYS A 143 16.70 1.55 -4.98
CA CYS A 143 15.67 1.36 -6.00
C CYS A 143 15.67 2.45 -7.06
N GLY A 144 16.29 3.61 -6.79
CA GLY A 144 16.34 4.76 -7.69
C GLY A 144 17.01 4.46 -9.05
N GLY A 145 17.57 5.45 -9.65
CA GLY A 145 18.05 5.43 -11.03
C GLY A 145 16.97 6.00 -11.94
N SER A 146 16.20 5.16 -12.61
CA SER A 146 15.05 5.59 -13.44
C SER A 146 13.73 5.65 -12.67
N VAL A 147 13.71 5.28 -11.38
CA VAL A 147 12.50 5.24 -10.54
C VAL A 147 12.44 6.48 -9.66
N GLU A 148 11.33 7.18 -9.70
CA GLU A 148 11.07 8.29 -8.79
C GLU A 148 10.63 7.75 -7.43
N VAL A 149 11.28 8.22 -6.34
CA VAL A 149 10.96 7.80 -4.98
C VAL A 149 10.51 9.00 -4.16
N SER A 150 9.28 8.96 -3.69
CA SER A 150 8.66 10.01 -2.86
C SER A 150 8.32 9.49 -1.47
N HIS A 151 8.14 10.42 -0.52
CA HIS A 151 7.70 10.16 0.84
C HIS A 151 6.43 10.95 1.14
N ILE A 152 5.51 10.31 1.85
CA ILE A 152 4.29 10.92 2.39
C ILE A 152 4.20 10.57 3.88
N SER A 153 4.01 11.56 4.74
CA SER A 153 3.64 11.35 6.13
C SER A 153 2.14 11.01 6.20
N GLY A 154 1.85 9.71 6.28
CA GLY A 154 0.48 9.21 6.26
C GLY A 154 -0.19 9.19 7.63
N GLY A 155 0.58 9.06 8.72
CA GLY A 155 0.08 9.02 10.09
C GLY A 155 -0.84 7.83 10.41
N GLN A 156 -0.89 6.82 9.56
CA GLN A 156 -1.74 5.65 9.77
C GLN A 156 -1.24 4.81 10.95
N PRO A 157 -2.16 4.23 11.75
CA PRO A 157 -1.81 3.28 12.80
C PRO A 157 -1.51 1.90 12.23
N VAL A 158 -0.92 1.01 13.03
CA VAL A 158 -0.68 -0.43 12.77
C VAL A 158 0.45 -0.67 11.77
N TYR A 159 0.51 0.10 10.69
CA TYR A 159 1.53 -0.04 9.66
C TYR A 159 2.61 1.01 9.84
N TYR A 160 3.84 0.58 10.08
CA TYR A 160 5.00 1.48 10.09
C TYR A 160 5.19 2.15 8.73
N TYR A 161 5.08 1.35 7.67
CA TYR A 161 5.13 1.86 6.30
C TYR A 161 4.11 1.17 5.41
N MET A 162 3.53 1.94 4.50
CA MET A 162 2.88 1.46 3.29
C MET A 162 3.75 1.87 2.10
N ILE A 163 3.92 0.98 1.14
CA ILE A 163 4.74 1.23 -0.05
C ILE A 163 3.84 1.04 -1.27
N SER A 164 3.73 2.07 -2.11
CA SER A 164 3.15 1.98 -3.44
C SER A 164 4.26 1.75 -4.44
N VAL A 165 4.08 0.81 -5.35
CA VAL A 165 4.99 0.55 -6.47
C VAL A 165 4.17 0.53 -7.75
N GLU A 166 4.52 1.43 -8.68
CA GLU A 166 3.79 1.71 -9.92
C GLU A 166 4.71 1.73 -11.14
#